data_acd732bab21bb07098781d5e620f841f
#
_entry.id   acd732bab21bb07098781d5e620f841f
#
_cell.length_a   1.000
_cell.length_b   1.000
_cell.length_c   1.000
_cell.angle_alpha   90.00
_cell.angle_beta   90.00
_cell.angle_gamma   90.00
#
_symmetry.space_group_name_H-M   'P 1'
#
loop_
_entity.id
_entity.type
_entity.pdbx_description
1 polymer ?
#
loop_
_entity_poly.entity_id
_entity_poly.type
_entity_poly.pdbx_seq_one_letter_code
_entity_poly.pdbx_strand_id
1 'polypeptide(L)'
;IPEMLALLAKCDVVVGSRYVPGGQLDERWSWWRRFLSWWANEVWARRILHIQTRDITAGFKCWRRATLLGIGLERVQSNGYAFQVEMTYLTERLGFKVIEIPIYFEDRRIGKSKMSVPVKLQGAVDVLRIWWRHRRATRSNLPAGSHESK
;
A
#
# COMPACT_ATOMS: atom_id res chain seq x y z
N ILE A 1 -6.49 2.16 -16.33
CA ILE A 1 -7.09 3.29 -15.55
C ILE A 1 -8.61 3.26 -15.63
N PRO A 2 -9.28 3.15 -16.79
CA PRO A 2 -10.74 3.15 -16.85
C PRO A 2 -11.41 2.11 -15.94
N GLU A 3 -10.90 0.88 -15.92
CA GLU A 3 -11.36 -0.19 -15.04
C GLU A 3 -11.28 0.18 -13.55
N MET A 4 -10.17 0.79 -13.12
CA MET A 4 -10.01 1.24 -11.74
C MET A 4 -11.05 2.30 -11.36
N LEU A 5 -11.32 3.23 -12.26
CA LEU A 5 -12.34 4.26 -12.03
C LEU A 5 -13.75 3.66 -11.91
N ALA A 6 -14.08 2.68 -12.75
CA ALA A 6 -15.36 1.98 -12.65
C ALA A 6 -15.51 1.23 -11.32
N LEU A 7 -14.43 0.60 -10.83
CA LEU A 7 -14.42 -0.11 -9.55
C LEU A 7 -14.54 0.81 -8.35
N LEU A 8 -14.09 2.07 -8.44
CA LEU A 8 -14.31 3.05 -7.37
C LEU A 8 -15.80 3.29 -7.06
N ALA A 9 -16.72 2.93 -7.95
CA ALA A 9 -18.15 2.94 -7.60
C ALA A 9 -18.49 1.97 -6.47
N LYS A 10 -17.70 0.91 -6.26
CA LYS A 10 -17.95 -0.20 -5.32
C LYS A 10 -16.99 -0.26 -4.13
N CYS A 11 -15.93 0.54 -4.15
CA CYS A 11 -14.89 0.57 -3.11
C CYS A 11 -14.30 1.97 -2.95
N ASP A 12 -13.44 2.14 -1.97
CA ASP A 12 -12.80 3.41 -1.62
C ASP A 12 -11.42 3.56 -2.26
N VAL A 13 -10.74 2.43 -2.49
CA VAL A 13 -9.41 2.37 -3.11
C VAL A 13 -9.32 1.15 -4.03
N VAL A 14 -8.73 1.33 -5.19
CA VAL A 14 -8.34 0.24 -6.09
C VAL A 14 -6.82 0.18 -6.17
N VAL A 15 -6.27 -1.00 -5.95
CA VAL A 15 -4.83 -1.26 -5.95
C VAL A 15 -4.49 -2.17 -7.12
N GLY A 16 -3.54 -1.76 -7.97
CA GLY A 16 -2.94 -2.65 -8.95
C GLY A 16 -1.92 -3.55 -8.27
N SER A 17 -2.24 -4.83 -8.18
CA SER A 17 -1.52 -5.82 -7.38
C SER A 17 -0.76 -6.83 -8.25
N ARG A 18 0.45 -7.15 -7.83
CA ARG A 18 1.31 -8.17 -8.44
C ARG A 18 1.07 -9.56 -7.84
N TYR A 19 0.37 -9.64 -6.71
CA TYR A 19 0.26 -10.84 -5.86
C TYR A 19 -1.15 -11.43 -5.81
N VAL A 20 -2.11 -10.84 -6.51
CA VAL A 20 -3.43 -11.44 -6.72
C VAL A 20 -3.43 -12.37 -7.93
N PRO A 21 -4.39 -13.32 -8.05
CA PRO A 21 -4.48 -14.17 -9.23
C PRO A 21 -4.51 -13.35 -10.52
N GLY A 22 -3.64 -13.69 -11.47
CA GLY A 22 -3.43 -12.94 -12.71
C GLY A 22 -2.41 -11.81 -12.63
N GLY A 23 -1.97 -11.42 -11.43
CA GLY A 23 -0.86 -10.48 -11.25
C GLY A 23 0.48 -11.11 -11.58
N GLN A 24 1.39 -10.35 -12.19
CA GLN A 24 2.68 -10.87 -12.64
C GLN A 24 3.81 -9.90 -12.33
N LEU A 25 4.96 -10.47 -11.98
CA LEU A 25 6.24 -9.78 -11.84
C LEU A 25 7.08 -10.03 -13.09
N ASP A 26 7.90 -9.05 -13.47
CA ASP A 26 8.86 -9.16 -14.57
C ASP A 26 9.67 -10.47 -14.46
N GLU A 27 9.76 -11.20 -15.55
CA GLU A 27 10.44 -12.50 -15.63
C GLU A 27 11.94 -12.40 -15.33
N ARG A 28 12.53 -11.22 -15.55
CA ARG A 28 13.94 -10.93 -15.26
C ARG A 28 14.29 -10.92 -13.77
N TRP A 29 13.31 -10.95 -12.89
CA TRP A 29 13.56 -11.08 -11.47
C TRP A 29 14.02 -12.48 -11.12
N SER A 30 15.16 -12.59 -10.45
CA SER A 30 15.61 -13.87 -9.90
C SER A 30 14.56 -14.42 -8.94
N TRP A 31 14.45 -15.76 -8.88
CA TRP A 31 13.50 -16.45 -8.00
C TRP A 31 13.65 -16.01 -6.54
N TRP A 32 14.90 -15.77 -6.07
CA TRP A 32 15.20 -15.31 -4.72
C TRP A 32 14.65 -13.89 -4.45
N ARG A 33 14.76 -12.98 -5.41
CA ARG A 33 14.19 -11.65 -5.32
C ARG A 33 12.66 -11.68 -5.26
N ARG A 34 12.03 -12.57 -6.03
CA ARG A 34 10.58 -12.81 -6.02
C ARG A 34 10.14 -13.37 -4.66
N PHE A 35 10.83 -14.37 -4.15
CA PHE A 35 10.56 -14.99 -2.85
C PHE A 35 10.68 -13.97 -1.71
N LEU A 36 11.78 -13.21 -1.66
CA LEU A 36 12.00 -12.22 -0.61
C LEU A 36 10.96 -11.09 -0.64
N SER A 37 10.58 -10.64 -1.83
CA SER A 37 9.54 -9.62 -2.00
C SER A 37 8.17 -10.15 -1.56
N TRP A 38 7.81 -11.36 -1.95
CA TRP A 38 6.60 -12.03 -1.51
C TRP A 38 6.58 -12.22 0.01
N TRP A 39 7.66 -12.74 0.59
CA TRP A 39 7.76 -12.98 2.02
C TRP A 39 7.63 -11.68 2.82
N ALA A 40 8.28 -10.60 2.39
CA ALA A 40 8.22 -9.31 3.06
C ALA A 40 6.81 -8.70 3.02
N ASN A 41 6.08 -8.88 1.92
CA ASN A 41 4.70 -8.40 1.81
C ASN A 41 3.72 -9.33 2.54
N GLU A 42 3.69 -10.61 2.15
CA GLU A 42 2.63 -11.56 2.51
C GLU A 42 2.80 -12.09 3.94
N VAL A 43 4.05 -12.31 4.38
CA VAL A 43 4.30 -12.89 5.70
C VAL A 43 4.61 -11.81 6.74
N TRP A 44 5.60 -10.96 6.47
CA TRP A 44 6.06 -10.00 7.46
C TRP A 44 5.07 -8.86 7.65
N ALA A 45 4.86 -8.04 6.63
CA ALA A 45 4.11 -6.81 6.81
C ALA A 45 2.61 -7.06 7.00
N ARG A 46 1.99 -7.97 6.24
CA ARG A 46 0.55 -8.27 6.40
C ARG A 46 0.22 -8.82 7.78
N ARG A 47 1.05 -9.72 8.32
CA ARG A 47 0.80 -10.31 9.64
C ARG A 47 0.98 -9.29 10.77
N ILE A 48 1.99 -8.44 10.69
CA ILE A 48 2.22 -7.40 11.71
C ILE A 48 1.14 -6.34 11.67
N LEU A 49 0.77 -5.89 10.47
CA LEU A 49 -0.21 -4.84 10.28
C LEU A 49 -1.66 -5.33 10.33
N HIS A 50 -1.88 -6.65 10.29
CA HIS A 50 -3.22 -7.27 10.23
C HIS A 50 -4.07 -6.73 9.09
N ILE A 51 -3.51 -6.61 7.90
CA ILE A 51 -4.18 -6.09 6.70
C ILE A 51 -4.48 -7.20 5.68
N GLN A 52 -5.50 -6.99 4.87
CA GLN A 52 -5.95 -7.95 3.86
C GLN A 52 -5.30 -7.75 2.50
N THR A 53 -4.97 -6.50 2.15
CA THR A 53 -4.29 -6.17 0.89
C THR A 53 -2.99 -6.95 0.74
N ARG A 54 -2.83 -7.64 -0.40
CA ARG A 54 -1.65 -8.48 -0.68
C ARG A 54 -0.46 -7.67 -1.15
N ASP A 55 -0.69 -6.66 -1.98
CA ASP A 55 0.38 -5.79 -2.48
C ASP A 55 0.42 -4.45 -1.75
N ILE A 56 0.92 -4.49 -0.53
CA ILE A 56 0.99 -3.31 0.33
C ILE A 56 1.97 -2.24 -0.17
N THR A 57 2.96 -2.65 -0.96
CA THR A 57 3.98 -1.76 -1.53
C THR A 57 3.64 -1.25 -2.92
N ALA A 58 2.49 -1.64 -3.48
CA ALA A 58 2.05 -1.15 -4.78
C ALA A 58 1.96 0.37 -4.79
N GLY A 59 2.56 0.99 -5.81
CA GLY A 59 2.44 2.43 -6.05
C GLY A 59 1.30 2.80 -7.01
N PHE A 60 0.78 1.81 -7.75
CA PHE A 60 -0.30 2.01 -8.70
C PHE A 60 -1.65 1.84 -7.99
N LYS A 61 -2.20 2.94 -7.50
CA LYS A 61 -3.44 2.99 -6.73
C LYS A 61 -4.36 4.09 -7.24
N CYS A 62 -5.66 3.83 -7.21
CA CYS A 62 -6.69 4.82 -7.49
C CYS A 62 -7.54 5.04 -6.23
N TRP A 63 -7.72 6.29 -5.83
CA TRP A 63 -8.32 6.69 -4.57
C TRP A 63 -9.56 7.54 -4.80
N ARG A 64 -10.58 7.34 -4.00
CA ARG A 64 -11.61 8.37 -3.84
C ARG A 64 -11.02 9.57 -3.09
N ARG A 65 -11.34 10.78 -3.50
CA ARG A 65 -10.93 12.00 -2.79
C ARG A 65 -11.35 11.97 -1.32
N ALA A 66 -12.58 11.53 -1.05
CA ALA A 66 -13.10 11.40 0.32
C ALA A 66 -12.27 10.46 1.18
N THR A 67 -11.72 9.39 0.61
CA THR A 67 -10.84 8.44 1.31
C THR A 67 -9.52 9.11 1.70
N LEU A 68 -8.89 9.84 0.79
CA LEU A 68 -7.65 10.57 1.08
C LEU A 68 -7.84 11.60 2.19
N LEU A 69 -8.94 12.34 2.16
CA LEU A 69 -9.29 13.27 3.22
C LEU A 69 -9.57 12.53 4.54
N GLY A 70 -10.30 11.40 4.45
CA GLY A 70 -10.64 10.59 5.62
C GLY A 70 -9.45 9.85 6.25
N ILE A 71 -8.37 9.62 5.54
CA ILE A 71 -7.11 9.10 6.10
C ILE A 71 -6.41 10.17 6.93
N GLY A 72 -6.52 11.44 6.54
CA GLY A 72 -5.77 12.53 7.14
C GLY A 72 -4.29 12.45 6.72
N LEU A 73 -3.97 12.95 5.54
CA LEU A 73 -2.62 12.84 4.95
C LEU A 73 -1.52 13.42 5.82
N GLU A 74 -1.86 14.36 6.70
CA GLU A 74 -0.97 14.96 7.70
C GLU A 74 -0.45 13.94 8.74
N ARG A 75 -1.10 12.79 8.88
CA ARG A 75 -0.65 11.70 9.77
C ARG A 75 0.43 10.85 9.16
N VAL A 76 0.55 10.89 7.83
CA VAL A 76 1.50 10.05 7.08
C VAL A 76 2.88 10.67 7.20
N GLN A 77 3.81 9.95 7.81
CA GLN A 77 5.16 10.43 8.09
C GLN A 77 6.24 9.67 7.34
N SER A 78 5.89 8.53 6.76
CA SER A 78 6.85 7.70 6.04
C SER A 78 7.11 8.23 4.62
N ASN A 79 8.28 7.91 4.09
CA ASN A 79 8.72 8.27 2.75
C ASN A 79 9.03 7.03 1.91
N GLY A 80 9.10 7.19 0.59
CA GLY A 80 9.48 6.13 -0.33
C GLY A 80 8.55 4.90 -0.27
N TYR A 81 9.10 3.70 -0.09
CA TYR A 81 8.33 2.46 -0.02
C TYR A 81 7.45 2.38 1.23
N ALA A 82 7.95 2.88 2.37
CA ALA A 82 7.21 2.87 3.62
C ALA A 82 5.95 3.76 3.55
N PHE A 83 5.96 4.82 2.75
CA PHE A 83 4.78 5.63 2.46
C PHE A 83 3.62 4.79 1.91
N GLN A 84 3.90 3.89 0.94
CA GLN A 84 2.87 3.04 0.36
C GLN A 84 2.28 2.06 1.38
N VAL A 85 3.12 1.54 2.26
CA VAL A 85 2.71 0.64 3.35
C VAL A 85 1.84 1.38 4.36
N GLU A 86 2.27 2.57 4.80
CA GLU A 86 1.54 3.40 5.77
C GLU A 86 0.16 3.81 5.25
N MET A 87 0.08 4.24 3.98
CA MET A 87 -1.18 4.57 3.33
C MET A 87 -2.13 3.38 3.25
N THR A 88 -1.65 2.20 2.88
CA THR A 88 -2.47 0.98 2.82
C THR A 88 -2.96 0.59 4.22
N TYR A 89 -2.07 0.63 5.21
CA TYR A 89 -2.41 0.31 6.59
C TYR A 89 -3.50 1.26 7.15
N LEU A 90 -3.32 2.56 7.00
CA LEU A 90 -4.31 3.54 7.44
C LEU A 90 -5.66 3.35 6.74
N THR A 91 -5.65 3.06 5.45
CA THR A 91 -6.87 2.78 4.68
C THR A 91 -7.68 1.66 5.32
N GLU A 92 -7.08 0.50 5.53
CA GLU A 92 -7.79 -0.64 6.11
C GLU A 92 -8.09 -0.44 7.59
N ARG A 93 -7.17 0.12 8.35
CA ARG A 93 -7.34 0.40 9.77
C ARG A 93 -8.51 1.33 10.05
N LEU A 94 -8.75 2.29 9.19
CA LEU A 94 -9.89 3.21 9.25
C LEU A 94 -11.17 2.63 8.62
N GLY A 95 -11.14 1.37 8.17
CA GLY A 95 -12.30 0.64 7.65
C GLY A 95 -12.74 1.07 6.25
N PHE A 96 -11.83 1.61 5.44
CA PHE A 96 -12.09 1.86 4.02
C PHE A 96 -11.94 0.57 3.22
N LYS A 97 -12.78 0.41 2.21
CA LYS A 97 -12.82 -0.79 1.36
C LYS A 97 -11.78 -0.72 0.26
N VAL A 98 -10.88 -1.71 0.22
CA VAL A 98 -9.85 -1.87 -0.81
C VAL A 98 -10.25 -3.02 -1.75
N ILE A 99 -10.06 -2.83 -3.06
CA ILE A 99 -10.13 -3.89 -4.07
C ILE A 99 -8.78 -3.94 -4.78
N GLU A 100 -8.25 -5.15 -4.97
CA GLU A 100 -7.04 -5.39 -5.76
C GLU A 100 -7.40 -5.93 -7.14
N ILE A 101 -6.76 -5.40 -8.17
CA ILE A 101 -6.82 -5.91 -9.53
C ILE A 101 -5.45 -6.37 -9.99
N PRO A 102 -5.36 -7.43 -10.81
CA PRO A 102 -4.08 -7.91 -11.30
C PRO A 102 -3.43 -6.92 -12.25
N ILE A 103 -2.12 -6.73 -12.09
CA ILE A 103 -1.31 -5.98 -13.03
C ILE A 103 -0.06 -6.76 -13.40
N TYR A 104 0.46 -6.51 -14.61
CA TYR A 104 1.81 -6.88 -14.97
C TYR A 104 2.76 -5.75 -14.59
N PHE A 105 3.76 -6.07 -13.77
CA PHE A 105 4.79 -5.12 -13.36
C PHE A 105 6.07 -5.37 -14.14
N GLU A 106 6.36 -4.50 -15.11
CA GLU A 106 7.62 -4.47 -15.83
C GLU A 106 8.66 -3.66 -15.04
N ASP A 107 9.85 -4.25 -14.82
CA ASP A 107 10.95 -3.53 -14.16
C ASP A 107 11.52 -2.47 -15.12
N ARG A 108 12.02 -1.40 -14.58
CA ARG A 108 12.60 -0.31 -15.35
C ARG A 108 13.75 -0.84 -16.21
N ARG A 109 13.72 -0.52 -17.51
CA ARG A 109 14.78 -0.90 -18.46
C ARG A 109 16.05 -0.08 -18.24
N ILE A 110 15.94 1.12 -17.70
CA ILE A 110 17.05 2.06 -17.47
C ILE A 110 17.03 2.50 -16.02
N GLY A 111 18.16 2.40 -15.34
CA GLY A 111 18.37 2.82 -13.95
C GLY A 111 18.73 1.69 -13.01
N LYS A 112 19.43 2.02 -11.92
CA LYS A 112 19.78 1.04 -10.87
C LYS A 112 18.62 0.87 -9.88
N SER A 113 18.32 -0.36 -9.50
CA SER A 113 17.37 -0.64 -8.41
C SER A 113 17.86 0.03 -7.11
N LYS A 114 17.00 0.88 -6.53
CA LYS A 114 17.29 1.52 -5.22
C LYS A 114 17.14 0.56 -4.03
N MET A 115 16.80 -0.72 -4.29
CA MET A 115 16.57 -1.74 -3.26
C MET A 115 17.88 -2.39 -2.78
N SER A 116 18.69 -1.65 -2.04
CA SER A 116 19.86 -2.17 -1.33
C SER A 116 19.44 -2.93 -0.05
N VAL A 117 20.35 -3.74 0.51
CA VAL A 117 20.12 -4.47 1.77
C VAL A 117 19.73 -3.52 2.91
N PRO A 118 20.40 -2.37 3.12
CA PRO A 118 19.97 -1.42 4.14
C PRO A 118 18.55 -0.92 3.97
N VAL A 119 18.10 -0.68 2.73
CA VAL A 119 16.72 -0.24 2.44
C VAL A 119 15.69 -1.31 2.81
N LYS A 120 16.02 -2.60 2.62
CA LYS A 120 15.14 -3.71 3.00
C LYS A 120 15.02 -3.85 4.52
N LEU A 121 16.14 -3.74 5.25
CA LEU A 121 16.15 -3.75 6.72
C LEU A 121 15.39 -2.55 7.28
N GLN A 122 15.61 -1.36 6.72
CA GLN A 122 14.86 -0.18 7.08
C GLN A 122 13.35 -0.38 6.87
N GLY A 123 12.94 -0.97 5.73
CA GLY A 123 11.54 -1.29 5.45
C GLY A 123 10.92 -2.22 6.50
N ALA A 124 11.66 -3.21 7.01
CA ALA A 124 11.18 -4.10 8.06
C ALA A 124 10.96 -3.35 9.39
N VAL A 125 11.85 -2.43 9.74
CA VAL A 125 11.70 -1.56 10.93
C VAL A 125 10.54 -0.58 10.75
N ASP A 126 10.38 -0.02 9.55
CA ASP A 126 9.31 0.94 9.26
C ASP A 126 7.92 0.30 9.41
N VAL A 127 7.74 -0.98 9.06
CA VAL A 127 6.50 -1.72 9.32
C VAL A 127 6.13 -1.70 10.81
N LEU A 128 7.09 -1.95 11.70
CA LEU A 128 6.88 -1.92 13.16
C LEU A 128 6.56 -0.51 13.65
N ARG A 129 7.25 0.50 13.13
CA ARG A 129 7.00 1.92 13.46
C ARG A 129 5.60 2.35 13.03
N ILE A 130 5.18 1.98 11.82
CA ILE A 130 3.84 2.26 11.29
C ILE A 130 2.78 1.62 12.17
N TRP A 131 2.95 0.33 12.50
CA TRP A 131 2.04 -0.36 13.41
C TRP A 131 1.93 0.34 14.76
N TRP A 132 3.05 0.64 15.41
CA TRP A 132 3.07 1.33 16.70
C TRP A 132 2.38 2.69 16.65
N ARG A 133 2.68 3.49 15.62
CA ARG A 133 2.14 4.84 15.45
C ARG A 133 0.63 4.83 15.28
N HIS A 134 0.10 3.92 14.48
CA HIS A 134 -1.29 3.93 14.05
C HIS A 134 -2.17 2.83 14.64
N ARG A 135 -1.67 1.97 15.53
CA ARG A 135 -2.44 0.87 16.13
C ARG A 135 -3.71 1.31 16.86
N ARG A 136 -3.80 2.57 17.27
CA ARG A 136 -4.96 3.17 17.93
C ARG A 136 -5.75 4.13 17.02
N ALA A 137 -5.40 4.22 15.74
CA ALA A 137 -6.12 5.07 14.81
C ALA A 137 -7.55 4.57 14.60
N THR A 138 -8.51 5.47 14.72
CA THR A 138 -9.94 5.23 14.48
C THR A 138 -10.50 6.39 13.65
N ARG A 139 -11.65 6.18 13.00
CA ARG A 139 -12.34 7.26 12.25
C ARG A 139 -12.74 8.43 13.13
N SER A 140 -13.06 8.18 14.40
CA SER A 140 -13.42 9.24 15.37
C SER A 140 -12.28 10.20 15.72
N ASN A 141 -11.03 9.81 15.44
CA ASN A 141 -9.84 10.63 15.70
C ASN A 141 -9.43 11.48 14.48
N LEU A 142 -10.34 11.70 13.54
CA LEU A 142 -10.11 12.61 12.43
C LEU A 142 -10.18 14.05 12.95
N PRO A 143 -9.23 14.94 12.62
CA PRO A 143 -9.37 16.35 12.91
C PRO A 143 -10.63 16.88 12.24
N ALA A 144 -11.46 17.58 13.00
CA ALA A 144 -12.68 18.21 12.54
C ALA A 144 -12.33 19.34 11.55
N GLY A 145 -12.14 19.02 10.28
CA GLY A 145 -11.73 20.00 9.27
C GLY A 145 -11.95 19.59 7.81
N SER A 146 -12.44 18.37 7.56
CA SER A 146 -12.55 17.85 6.18
C SER A 146 -13.97 17.84 5.60
N HIS A 147 -14.93 18.48 6.26
CA HIS A 147 -16.32 18.51 5.81
C HIS A 147 -16.80 19.95 5.50
N GLU A 148 -16.02 20.73 4.76
CA GLU A 148 -16.60 21.93 4.12
C GLU A 148 -15.77 22.31 2.89
N SER A 149 -16.28 21.95 1.72
CA SER A 149 -16.51 22.89 0.62
C SER A 149 -17.33 22.17 -0.48
N LYS A 150 -18.45 22.81 -0.70
CA LYS A 150 -19.38 22.53 -1.79
C LYS A 150 -18.71 22.48 -3.14
#